data_b4873464bdde4033105221385fbf7207
#
_entry.id   b4873464bdde4033105221385fbf7207
#
_cell.length_a   1.000
_cell.length_b   1.000
_cell.length_c   1.000
_cell.angle_alpha   90.00
_cell.angle_beta   90.00
_cell.angle_gamma   90.00
#
_symmetry.space_group_name_H-M   'P 1'
#
loop_
_entity.id
_entity.type
_entity.pdbx_description
1 polymer ?
#
loop_
_entity_poly.entity_id
_entity_poly.type
_entity_poly.pdbx_seq_one_letter_code
_entity_poly.pdbx_strand_id
1 'polypeptide(L)'
;MASAYVLAVIILLFVLTKLLFFYQKKNQYFINFKYIFSGKRLYKHFLLSLIIVLTYITTYIICAYSLNLKIDLISFFVFAPIILFSMTLPVSIGGWGIRETTALVISFLLGLSVSASVTVAIVYGLCNLLCSLPGAYFFLKKDTVKP
;
A
#
# COMPACT_ATOMS: atom_id res chain seq x y z
N MET A 1 -12.06 21.71 16.07
CA MET A 1 -12.49 20.39 16.56
C MET A 1 -11.74 19.23 15.85
N ALA A 2 -11.57 19.23 14.53
CA ALA A 2 -10.86 18.15 13.81
C ALA A 2 -9.40 17.92 14.30
N SER A 3 -8.67 18.97 14.67
CA SER A 3 -7.30 18.86 15.18
C SER A 3 -7.17 18.08 16.49
N ALA A 4 -8.16 18.19 17.37
CA ALA A 4 -8.17 17.46 18.64
C ALA A 4 -8.36 15.96 18.44
N TYR A 5 -9.19 15.54 17.49
CA TYR A 5 -9.39 14.12 17.16
C TYR A 5 -8.14 13.51 16.52
N VAL A 6 -7.46 14.24 15.63
CA VAL A 6 -6.20 13.78 15.02
C VAL A 6 -5.13 13.60 16.10
N LEU A 7 -5.02 14.54 17.04
CA LEU A 7 -4.07 14.43 18.14
C LEU A 7 -4.40 13.24 19.06
N ALA A 8 -5.70 13.03 19.37
CA ALA A 8 -6.14 11.90 20.18
C ALA A 8 -5.83 10.55 19.50
N VAL A 9 -6.02 10.45 18.18
CA VAL A 9 -5.68 9.23 17.42
C VAL A 9 -4.18 8.97 17.41
N ILE A 10 -3.35 10.02 17.25
CA ILE A 10 -1.89 9.90 17.30
C ILE A 10 -1.43 9.45 18.68
N ILE A 11 -1.99 10.03 19.76
CA ILE A 11 -1.68 9.65 21.14
C ILE A 11 -2.12 8.20 21.39
N LEU A 12 -3.31 7.81 20.95
CA LEU A 12 -3.81 6.44 21.08
C LEU A 12 -2.90 5.43 20.36
N LEU A 13 -2.49 5.72 19.12
CA LEU A 13 -1.54 4.90 18.38
C LEU A 13 -0.18 4.82 19.09
N PHE A 14 0.30 5.93 19.63
CA PHE A 14 1.56 5.96 20.40
C PHE A 14 1.47 5.15 21.70
N VAL A 15 0.36 5.23 22.41
CA VAL A 15 0.10 4.43 23.63
C VAL A 15 -0.03 2.95 23.26
N LEU A 16 -0.74 2.61 22.18
CA LEU A 16 -0.89 1.23 21.72
C LEU A 16 0.45 0.61 21.31
N THR A 17 1.28 1.36 20.60
CA THR A 17 2.64 0.91 20.24
C THR A 17 3.53 0.72 21.47
N LYS A 18 3.42 1.60 22.48
CA LYS A 18 4.15 1.45 23.76
C LYS A 18 3.65 0.24 24.55
N LEU A 19 2.33 -0.01 24.59
CA LEU A 19 1.75 -1.17 25.27
C LEU A 19 2.15 -2.48 24.57
N LEU A 20 2.10 -2.54 23.24
CA LEU A 20 2.57 -3.68 22.47
C LEU A 20 4.06 -3.92 22.68
N PHE A 21 4.86 -2.86 22.72
CA PHE A 21 6.30 -2.93 22.98
C PHE A 21 6.60 -3.44 24.40
N PHE A 22 5.83 -3.04 25.39
CA PHE A 22 5.97 -3.49 26.80
C PHE A 22 5.54 -4.96 26.96
N TYR A 23 4.46 -5.37 26.29
CA TYR A 23 3.97 -6.75 26.32
C TYR A 23 4.94 -7.72 25.61
N GLN A 24 5.61 -7.28 24.55
CA GLN A 24 6.58 -8.09 23.80
C GLN A 24 7.94 -8.23 24.48
N LYS A 25 8.24 -7.47 25.52
CA LYS A 25 9.54 -7.55 26.25
C LYS A 25 9.82 -8.94 26.87
N LYS A 26 8.83 -9.82 26.88
CA LYS A 26 8.89 -11.16 27.45
C LYS A 26 9.03 -12.29 26.42
N ASN A 27 9.05 -12.02 25.11
CA ASN A 27 8.99 -13.07 24.09
C ASN A 27 10.14 -12.98 23.06
N GLN A 28 10.54 -14.15 22.58
CA GLN A 28 11.56 -14.44 21.56
C GLN A 28 11.44 -13.60 20.25
N TYR A 29 10.27 -13.01 20.01
CA TYR A 29 10.00 -12.09 18.91
C TYR A 29 10.85 -10.80 18.96
N PHE A 30 11.26 -10.36 20.16
CA PHE A 30 12.09 -9.16 20.33
C PHE A 30 13.53 -9.38 19.83
N ILE A 31 14.04 -10.60 19.96
CA ILE A 31 15.36 -10.98 19.46
C ILE A 31 15.35 -10.97 17.92
N ASN A 32 14.27 -11.47 17.32
CA ASN A 32 14.08 -11.48 15.88
C ASN A 32 13.90 -10.06 15.32
N PHE A 33 13.20 -9.18 16.05
CA PHE A 33 13.02 -7.78 15.67
C PHE A 33 14.38 -7.04 15.65
N LYS A 34 15.20 -7.20 16.70
CA LYS A 34 16.55 -6.62 16.76
C LYS A 34 17.47 -7.15 15.65
N TYR A 35 17.27 -8.41 15.24
CA TYR A 35 18.00 -9.04 14.16
C TYR A 35 17.62 -8.46 12.77
N ILE A 36 16.34 -8.17 12.54
CA ILE A 36 15.84 -7.54 11.30
C ILE A 36 16.31 -6.09 11.20
N PHE A 37 16.35 -5.36 12.32
CA PHE A 37 16.80 -3.97 12.41
C PHE A 37 18.32 -3.80 12.50
N SER A 38 19.10 -4.86 12.29
CA SER A 38 20.56 -4.76 12.18
C SER A 38 20.95 -3.98 10.91
N GLY A 39 21.80 -2.95 11.03
CA GLY A 39 22.05 -1.91 10.02
C GLY A 39 22.22 -2.36 8.57
N LYS A 40 23.00 -3.42 8.29
CA LYS A 40 23.17 -3.94 6.91
C LYS A 40 21.90 -4.58 6.34
N ARG A 41 21.05 -5.18 7.19
CA ARG A 41 19.79 -5.81 6.77
C ARG A 41 18.72 -4.78 6.59
N LEU A 42 18.64 -3.80 7.46
CA LEU A 42 17.74 -2.67 7.35
C LEU A 42 17.91 -1.97 5.99
N TYR A 43 19.16 -1.72 5.59
CA TYR A 43 19.45 -1.12 4.29
C TYR A 43 18.93 -1.97 3.11
N LYS A 44 19.14 -3.29 3.16
CA LYS A 44 18.61 -4.20 2.12
C LYS A 44 17.07 -4.16 2.05
N HIS A 45 16.40 -4.23 3.20
CA HIS A 45 14.95 -4.16 3.27
C HIS A 45 14.42 -2.82 2.78
N PHE A 46 15.08 -1.72 3.16
CA PHE A 46 14.73 -0.39 2.67
C PHE A 46 14.87 -0.29 1.15
N LEU A 47 15.98 -0.77 0.59
CA LEU A 47 16.21 -0.76 -0.85
C LEU A 47 15.16 -1.59 -1.61
N LEU A 48 14.87 -2.80 -1.11
CA LEU A 48 13.84 -3.66 -1.70
C LEU A 48 12.45 -3.02 -1.62
N SER A 49 12.08 -2.43 -0.48
CA SER A 49 10.82 -1.72 -0.32
C SER A 49 10.72 -0.53 -1.26
N LEU A 50 11.81 0.21 -1.45
CA LEU A 50 11.84 1.33 -2.40
C LEU A 50 11.59 0.85 -3.83
N ILE A 51 12.26 -0.23 -4.26
CA ILE A 51 12.06 -0.82 -5.59
C ILE A 51 10.60 -1.24 -5.78
N ILE A 52 10.01 -1.89 -4.78
CA ILE A 52 8.60 -2.32 -4.83
C ILE A 52 7.67 -1.12 -4.98
N VAL A 53 7.86 -0.08 -4.18
CA VAL A 53 7.03 1.14 -4.24
C VAL A 53 7.16 1.81 -5.60
N LEU A 54 8.38 1.94 -6.13
CA LEU A 54 8.63 2.50 -7.46
C LEU A 54 7.95 1.69 -8.56
N THR A 55 7.97 0.37 -8.46
CA THR A 55 7.27 -0.52 -9.40
C THR A 55 5.77 -0.28 -9.38
N TYR A 56 5.17 -0.14 -8.21
CA TYR A 56 3.75 0.14 -8.09
C TYR A 56 3.36 1.52 -8.66
N ILE A 57 4.15 2.55 -8.38
CA ILE A 57 3.93 3.89 -8.95
C ILE A 57 4.04 3.84 -10.47
N THR A 58 5.07 3.20 -11.01
CA THR A 58 5.28 3.05 -12.46
C THR A 58 4.10 2.32 -13.11
N THR A 59 3.61 1.24 -12.50
CA THR A 59 2.43 0.51 -12.99
C THR A 59 1.19 1.42 -13.00
N TYR A 60 1.00 2.23 -11.98
CA TYR A 60 -0.12 3.18 -11.89
C TYR A 60 -0.05 4.24 -13.00
N ILE A 61 1.14 4.75 -13.28
CA ILE A 61 1.40 5.69 -14.37
C ILE A 61 1.14 5.03 -15.74
N ILE A 62 1.59 3.79 -15.96
CA ILE A 62 1.35 3.04 -17.19
C ILE A 62 -0.16 2.84 -17.41
N CYS A 63 -0.92 2.52 -16.36
CA CYS A 63 -2.38 2.43 -16.46
C CYS A 63 -3.01 3.74 -16.91
N ALA A 64 -2.54 4.88 -16.42
CA ALA A 64 -3.04 6.19 -16.84
C ALA A 64 -2.69 6.48 -18.32
N TYR A 65 -1.49 6.16 -18.76
CA TYR A 65 -1.09 6.30 -20.17
C TYR A 65 -1.90 5.37 -21.10
N SER A 66 -2.19 4.14 -20.67
CA SER A 66 -2.99 3.19 -21.47
C SER A 66 -4.41 3.69 -21.76
N LEU A 67 -4.91 4.60 -20.92
CA LEU A 67 -6.19 5.27 -21.10
C LEU A 67 -6.08 6.58 -21.91
N ASN A 68 -4.93 6.85 -22.54
CA ASN A 68 -4.65 8.08 -23.29
C ASN A 68 -4.87 9.37 -22.49
N LEU A 69 -4.67 9.33 -21.17
CA LEU A 69 -4.82 10.51 -20.32
C LEU A 69 -3.58 11.38 -20.40
N LYS A 70 -3.80 12.69 -20.50
CA LYS A 70 -2.71 13.67 -20.35
C LYS A 70 -2.41 13.80 -18.85
N ILE A 71 -1.26 13.27 -18.43
CA ILE A 71 -0.87 13.25 -17.02
C ILE A 71 0.37 14.12 -16.80
N ASP A 72 0.40 14.80 -15.67
CA ASP A 72 1.62 15.39 -15.14
C ASP A 72 2.38 14.36 -14.32
N LEU A 73 3.54 13.94 -14.81
CA LEU A 73 4.37 12.91 -14.17
C LEU A 73 4.78 13.27 -12.74
N ILE A 74 5.02 14.56 -12.48
CA ILE A 74 5.44 15.02 -11.16
C ILE A 74 4.30 14.84 -10.17
N SER A 75 3.10 15.29 -10.52
CA SER A 75 1.90 15.13 -9.71
C SER A 75 1.58 13.65 -9.45
N PHE A 76 1.70 12.79 -10.48
CA PHE A 76 1.50 11.36 -10.30
C PHE A 76 2.53 10.72 -9.38
N PHE A 77 3.80 11.11 -9.50
CA PHE A 77 4.87 10.56 -8.66
C PHE A 77 4.69 10.94 -7.18
N VAL A 78 4.17 12.14 -6.92
CA VAL A 78 3.94 12.65 -5.55
C VAL A 78 2.65 12.09 -4.95
N PHE A 79 1.56 12.04 -5.72
CA PHE A 79 0.23 11.73 -5.17
C PHE A 79 -0.21 10.27 -5.35
N ALA A 80 0.27 9.53 -6.36
CA ALA A 80 -0.05 8.13 -6.52
C ALA A 80 0.34 7.27 -5.29
N PRO A 81 1.45 7.51 -4.59
CA PRO A 81 1.77 6.81 -3.35
C PRO A 81 0.66 6.91 -2.29
N ILE A 82 -0.09 8.00 -2.22
CA ILE A 82 -1.19 8.18 -1.26
C ILE A 82 -2.32 7.21 -1.60
N ILE A 83 -2.67 7.06 -2.89
CA ILE A 83 -3.67 6.10 -3.36
C ILE A 83 -3.22 4.68 -3.03
N LEU A 84 -1.97 4.37 -3.32
CA LEU A 84 -1.40 3.03 -3.09
C LEU A 84 -1.30 2.72 -1.59
N PHE A 85 -0.96 3.70 -0.76
CA PHE A 85 -0.93 3.54 0.69
C PHE A 85 -2.32 3.27 1.26
N SER A 86 -3.37 3.88 0.71
CA SER A 86 -4.74 3.66 1.17
C SER A 86 -5.17 2.19 1.10
N MET A 87 -4.61 1.43 0.15
CA MET A 87 -4.87 -0.02 0.01
C MET A 87 -4.32 -0.85 1.17
N THR A 88 -3.34 -0.34 1.92
CA THR A 88 -2.75 -1.05 3.07
C THR A 88 -3.62 -0.96 4.32
N LEU A 89 -4.62 -0.08 4.32
CA LEU A 89 -5.53 0.06 5.45
C LEU A 89 -6.50 -1.13 5.49
N PRO A 90 -6.68 -1.78 6.64
CA PRO A 90 -7.53 -2.96 6.79
C PRO A 90 -9.02 -2.59 6.85
N VAL A 91 -9.48 -1.71 5.95
CA VAL A 91 -10.86 -1.20 5.88
C VAL A 91 -11.63 -1.85 4.73
N SER A 92 -10.93 -2.44 3.76
CA SER A 92 -11.54 -3.03 2.57
C SER A 92 -10.88 -4.35 2.17
N ILE A 93 -11.62 -5.19 1.46
CA ILE A 93 -11.13 -6.47 0.98
C ILE A 93 -10.25 -6.22 -0.26
N GLY A 94 -8.94 -6.48 -0.15
CA GLY A 94 -7.99 -6.33 -1.26
C GLY A 94 -7.81 -4.88 -1.75
N GLY A 95 -8.16 -3.87 -0.93
CA GLY A 95 -8.03 -2.46 -1.30
C GLY A 95 -9.15 -1.93 -2.21
N TRP A 96 -10.14 -2.76 -2.57
CA TRP A 96 -11.28 -2.34 -3.37
C TRP A 96 -12.17 -1.36 -2.60
N GLY A 97 -12.64 -0.32 -3.27
CA GLY A 97 -13.43 0.76 -2.70
C GLY A 97 -12.56 1.88 -2.12
N ILE A 98 -11.61 1.58 -1.23
CA ILE A 98 -10.81 2.62 -0.57
C ILE A 98 -9.81 3.28 -1.54
N ARG A 99 -9.24 2.54 -2.46
CA ARG A 99 -8.36 3.05 -3.52
C ARG A 99 -9.13 3.98 -4.46
N GLU A 100 -10.30 3.54 -4.93
CA GLU A 100 -11.17 4.31 -5.82
C GLU A 100 -11.66 5.60 -5.15
N THR A 101 -12.04 5.52 -3.88
CA THR A 101 -12.45 6.70 -3.08
C THR A 101 -11.28 7.66 -2.87
N THR A 102 -10.08 7.15 -2.58
CA THR A 102 -8.90 8.00 -2.45
C THR A 102 -8.54 8.65 -3.78
N ALA A 103 -8.61 7.92 -4.88
CA ALA A 103 -8.37 8.45 -6.23
C ALA A 103 -9.38 9.55 -6.59
N LEU A 104 -10.65 9.40 -6.19
CA LEU A 104 -11.68 10.40 -6.35
C LEU A 104 -11.32 11.68 -5.58
N VAL A 105 -10.98 11.55 -4.30
CA VAL A 105 -10.68 12.71 -3.42
C VAL A 105 -9.47 13.50 -3.91
N ILE A 106 -8.43 12.82 -4.40
CA ILE A 106 -7.19 13.48 -4.84
C ILE A 106 -7.12 13.69 -6.36
N SER A 107 -8.21 13.44 -7.09
CA SER A 107 -8.25 13.62 -8.56
C SER A 107 -7.80 15.01 -9.00
N PHE A 108 -8.21 16.04 -8.26
CA PHE A 108 -7.82 17.43 -8.48
C PHE A 108 -6.29 17.62 -8.40
N LEU A 109 -5.63 16.97 -7.44
CA LEU A 109 -4.17 17.03 -7.25
C LEU A 109 -3.41 16.29 -8.36
N LEU A 110 -4.05 15.30 -8.98
CA LEU A 110 -3.52 14.57 -10.13
C LEU A 110 -3.73 15.32 -11.45
N GLY A 111 -4.46 16.44 -11.45
CA GLY A 111 -4.84 17.16 -12.67
C GLY A 111 -5.78 16.38 -13.57
N LEU A 112 -6.55 15.44 -13.02
CA LEU A 112 -7.50 14.60 -13.73
C LEU A 112 -8.94 14.92 -13.36
N SER A 113 -9.87 14.61 -14.29
CA SER A 113 -11.28 14.53 -13.91
C SER A 113 -11.52 13.39 -12.93
N VAL A 114 -12.54 13.53 -12.09
CA VAL A 114 -12.91 12.51 -11.09
C VAL A 114 -13.11 11.13 -11.75
N SER A 115 -13.85 11.10 -12.87
CA SER A 115 -14.11 9.87 -13.60
C SER A 115 -12.82 9.22 -14.12
N ALA A 116 -11.90 10.00 -14.69
CA ALA A 116 -10.63 9.51 -15.19
C ALA A 116 -9.77 8.93 -14.05
N SER A 117 -9.67 9.63 -12.93
CA SER A 117 -8.87 9.19 -11.77
C SER A 117 -9.39 7.87 -11.19
N VAL A 118 -10.71 7.73 -11.05
CA VAL A 118 -11.34 6.48 -10.58
C VAL A 118 -11.15 5.36 -11.61
N THR A 119 -11.25 5.65 -12.91
CA THR A 119 -11.01 4.64 -13.95
C THR A 119 -9.58 4.11 -13.91
N VAL A 120 -8.56 4.97 -13.74
CA VAL A 120 -7.17 4.54 -13.57
C VAL A 120 -7.04 3.62 -12.36
N ALA A 121 -7.66 3.96 -11.23
CA ALA A 121 -7.62 3.15 -10.02
C ALA A 121 -8.25 1.76 -10.23
N ILE A 122 -9.38 1.68 -10.95
CA ILE A 122 -10.04 0.40 -11.29
C ILE A 122 -9.16 -0.43 -12.21
N VAL A 123 -8.63 0.14 -13.29
CA VAL A 123 -7.75 -0.56 -14.24
C VAL A 123 -6.52 -1.11 -13.53
N TYR A 124 -5.88 -0.31 -12.70
CA TYR A 124 -4.77 -0.75 -11.87
C TYR A 124 -5.15 -1.93 -10.97
N GLY A 125 -6.35 -1.91 -10.37
CA GLY A 125 -6.84 -3.00 -9.54
C GLY A 125 -7.06 -4.30 -10.31
N LEU A 126 -7.61 -4.20 -11.50
CA LEU A 126 -7.80 -5.35 -12.39
C LEU A 126 -6.44 -5.94 -12.80
N CYS A 127 -5.47 -5.11 -13.16
CA CYS A 127 -4.11 -5.56 -13.46
C CYS A 127 -3.49 -6.31 -12.26
N ASN A 128 -3.59 -5.79 -11.05
CA ASN A 128 -3.11 -6.47 -9.85
C ASN A 128 -3.81 -7.80 -9.61
N LEU A 129 -5.12 -7.86 -9.80
CA LEU A 129 -5.89 -9.08 -9.65
C LEU A 129 -5.44 -10.14 -10.67
N LEU A 130 -5.28 -9.77 -11.93
CA LEU A 130 -4.77 -10.67 -12.97
C LEU A 130 -3.36 -11.18 -12.67
N CYS A 131 -2.47 -10.29 -12.21
CA CYS A 131 -1.11 -10.66 -11.81
C CYS A 131 -1.06 -11.59 -10.59
N SER A 132 -2.08 -11.61 -9.76
CA SER A 132 -2.16 -12.49 -8.59
C SER A 132 -2.64 -13.92 -8.91
N LEU A 133 -3.28 -14.14 -10.06
CA LEU A 133 -3.83 -15.45 -10.46
C LEU A 133 -2.80 -16.58 -10.49
N PRO A 134 -1.56 -16.40 -11.01
CA PRO A 134 -0.54 -17.45 -10.94
C PRO A 134 -0.24 -17.90 -9.51
N GLY A 135 -0.25 -16.95 -8.53
CA GLY A 135 -0.06 -17.27 -7.12
C GLY A 135 -1.21 -18.13 -6.56
N ALA A 136 -2.45 -17.82 -6.92
CA ALA A 136 -3.61 -18.61 -6.53
C ALA A 136 -3.53 -20.05 -7.08
N TYR A 137 -3.07 -20.23 -8.31
CA TYR A 137 -2.88 -21.56 -8.90
C TYR A 137 -1.88 -22.41 -8.08
N PHE A 138 -0.74 -21.84 -7.70
CA PHE A 138 0.24 -22.55 -6.86
C PHE A 138 -0.31 -22.89 -5.47
N PHE A 139 -1.12 -22.01 -4.90
CA PHE A 139 -1.75 -22.25 -3.60
C PHE A 139 -2.71 -23.42 -3.66
N LEU A 140 -3.58 -23.48 -4.65
CA LEU A 140 -4.55 -24.57 -4.84
C LEU A 140 -3.87 -25.91 -5.14
N LYS A 141 -2.76 -25.91 -5.89
CA LYS A 141 -2.01 -27.13 -6.23
C LYS A 141 -1.30 -27.73 -5.03
N LYS A 142 -0.93 -26.94 -4.01
CA LYS A 142 -0.20 -27.42 -2.82
C LYS A 142 -1.03 -28.39 -1.98
N ASP A 143 -2.35 -28.27 -1.99
CA ASP A 143 -3.24 -29.16 -1.21
C ASP A 143 -3.39 -30.56 -1.81
N THR A 144 -2.85 -30.81 -3.02
CA THR A 144 -2.86 -32.13 -3.66
C THR A 144 -1.64 -33.00 -3.34
N VAL A 145 -0.63 -32.42 -2.66
CA VAL A 145 0.55 -33.17 -2.18
C VAL A 145 0.35 -33.48 -0.70
N LYS A 146 -0.40 -34.56 -0.41
CA LYS A 146 -0.42 -35.16 0.92
C LYS A 146 0.93 -35.85 1.19
N PRO A 147 1.41 -35.79 2.47
CA PRO A 147 2.61 -36.49 2.88
C PRO A 147 2.49 -38.01 2.77
#